data_bb4dd6784d24d804738d7ed7c9e3929d
#
_entry.id   bb4dd6784d24d804738d7ed7c9e3929d
#
_cell.length_a   1.000
_cell.length_b   1.000
_cell.length_c   1.000
_cell.angle_alpha   90.00
_cell.angle_beta   90.00
_cell.angle_gamma   90.00
#
_symmetry.space_group_name_H-M   'P 1'
#
loop_
_entity.id
_entity.type
_entity.pdbx_description
1 polymer ?
#
loop_
_entity_poly.entity_id
_entity_poly.type
_entity_poly.pdbx_seq_one_letter_code
_entity_poly.pdbx_strand_id
1 'polypeptide(L)'
;FLEIDFTGGFDVSDKFYLGINGAYYSLEDDGGGFYGAALYPQYATSDAFKIGLRAEYFVEDGNFGAIGTGVADSSVFAATLTGSYVIDNLTIKPELRLDSASDNSFLDNDLAPQKSLSSFVLAAIYSF
;
A
#
# COMPACT_ATOMS: atom_id res chain seq x y z
N PHE A 1 1.73 25.32 -5.84
CA PHE A 1 1.87 23.99 -5.24
C PHE A 1 3.28 23.45 -5.45
N LEU A 2 3.71 22.57 -4.57
CA LEU A 2 4.94 21.79 -4.67
C LEU A 2 4.61 20.30 -4.64
N GLU A 3 5.16 19.54 -5.58
CA GLU A 3 5.09 18.08 -5.60
C GLU A 3 6.50 17.49 -5.78
N ILE A 4 6.84 16.52 -4.96
CA ILE A 4 8.09 15.77 -5.03
C ILE A 4 7.76 14.30 -4.92
N ASP A 5 8.18 13.52 -5.92
CA ASP A 5 8.05 12.07 -5.97
C ASP A 5 9.40 11.41 -6.10
N PHE A 6 9.57 10.30 -5.40
CA PHE A 6 10.71 9.42 -5.53
C PHE A 6 10.27 7.97 -5.63
N THR A 7 10.79 7.26 -6.64
CA THR A 7 10.60 5.82 -6.80
C THR A 7 11.94 5.17 -7.13
N GLY A 8 12.28 4.13 -6.41
CA GLY A 8 13.52 3.38 -6.62
C GLY A 8 13.36 1.90 -6.39
N GLY A 9 14.24 1.11 -6.97
CA GLY A 9 14.25 -0.34 -6.81
C GLY A 9 15.66 -0.89 -6.85
N PHE A 10 15.94 -1.88 -6.01
CA PHE A 10 17.24 -2.46 -5.81
C PHE A 10 17.17 -3.98 -5.80
N ASP A 11 17.91 -4.63 -6.71
CA ASP A 11 18.20 -6.07 -6.63
C ASP A 11 19.31 -6.27 -5.59
N VAL A 12 18.90 -6.57 -4.35
CA VAL A 12 19.82 -6.80 -3.23
C VAL A 12 20.55 -8.12 -3.41
N SER A 13 19.89 -9.11 -3.99
CA SER A 13 20.44 -10.40 -4.40
C SER A 13 19.62 -10.98 -5.55
N ASP A 14 20.04 -12.13 -6.08
CA ASP A 14 19.30 -12.85 -7.14
C ASP A 14 17.87 -13.24 -6.71
N LYS A 15 17.60 -13.27 -5.40
CA LYS A 15 16.31 -13.69 -4.83
C LYS A 15 15.59 -12.58 -4.09
N PHE A 16 16.26 -11.48 -3.76
CA PHE A 16 15.68 -10.41 -2.95
C PHE A 16 15.73 -9.07 -3.66
N TYR A 17 14.54 -8.50 -3.88
CA TYR A 17 14.34 -7.17 -4.42
C TYR A 17 13.71 -6.25 -3.35
N LEU A 18 14.17 -5.01 -3.29
CA LEU A 18 13.60 -3.97 -2.44
C LEU A 18 13.18 -2.77 -3.30
N GLY A 19 11.89 -2.51 -3.36
CA GLY A 19 11.33 -1.27 -3.91
C GLY A 19 11.08 -0.25 -2.80
N ILE A 20 11.27 1.01 -3.11
CA ILE A 20 10.94 2.14 -2.24
C ILE A 20 10.23 3.22 -3.03
N ASN A 21 9.29 3.90 -2.37
CA ASN A 21 8.59 5.05 -2.92
C ASN A 21 8.38 6.09 -1.83
N GLY A 22 8.42 7.38 -2.18
CA GLY A 22 8.08 8.47 -1.31
C GLY A 22 7.45 9.59 -2.11
N ALA A 23 6.44 10.23 -1.56
CA ALA A 23 5.75 11.35 -2.16
C ALA A 23 5.53 12.46 -1.14
N TYR A 24 5.63 13.69 -1.58
CA TYR A 24 5.27 14.88 -0.84
C TYR A 24 4.51 15.83 -1.74
N TYR A 25 3.39 16.33 -1.28
CA TYR A 25 2.58 17.31 -1.97
C TYR A 25 2.11 18.39 -1.00
N SER A 26 2.22 19.65 -1.39
CA SER A 26 1.77 20.80 -0.59
C SER A 26 1.13 21.85 -1.47
N LEU A 27 -0.04 22.32 -1.07
CA LEU A 27 -0.68 23.50 -1.64
C LEU A 27 -0.16 24.78 -0.97
N GLU A 28 -0.24 25.90 -1.70
CA GLU A 28 0.04 27.24 -1.18
C GLU A 28 -1.15 27.72 -0.32
N ASP A 29 -0.93 28.78 0.44
CA ASP A 29 -1.97 29.47 1.22
C ASP A 29 -2.74 28.56 2.21
N ASP A 30 -2.01 27.72 2.95
CA ASP A 30 -2.57 26.75 3.93
C ASP A 30 -3.60 25.79 3.33
N GLY A 31 -3.51 25.50 2.03
CA GLY A 31 -4.41 24.59 1.34
C GLY A 31 -4.24 23.12 1.69
N GLY A 32 -3.30 22.82 2.60
CA GLY A 32 -3.00 21.45 3.00
C GLY A 32 -2.15 20.69 1.98
N GLY A 33 -2.04 19.38 2.20
CA GLY A 33 -1.24 18.53 1.36
C GLY A 33 -1.23 17.08 1.84
N PHE A 34 -0.22 16.34 1.40
CA PHE A 34 0.02 14.98 1.90
C PHE A 34 1.50 14.61 1.77
N TYR A 35 1.89 13.63 2.54
CA TYR A 35 3.16 12.94 2.34
C TYR A 35 3.03 11.48 2.70
N GLY A 36 3.87 10.66 2.11
CA GLY A 36 3.86 9.24 2.36
C GLY A 36 5.10 8.53 1.88
N ALA A 37 5.29 7.33 2.38
CA ALA A 37 6.36 6.44 1.95
C ALA A 37 5.88 5.00 1.93
N ALA A 38 6.45 4.21 1.02
CA ALA A 38 6.17 2.79 0.92
C ALA A 38 7.46 1.98 0.69
N LEU A 39 7.49 0.77 1.24
CA LEU A 39 8.53 -0.23 1.03
C LEU A 39 7.92 -1.47 0.39
N TYR A 40 8.64 -2.07 -0.57
CA TYR A 40 8.20 -3.24 -1.35
C TYR A 40 9.28 -4.33 -1.36
N PRO A 41 9.58 -4.99 -0.24
CA PRO A 41 10.46 -6.15 -0.27
C PRO A 41 9.78 -7.32 -0.98
N GLN A 42 10.52 -8.00 -1.85
CA GLN A 42 10.08 -9.21 -2.55
C GLN A 42 11.17 -10.28 -2.43
N TYR A 43 10.77 -11.50 -2.16
CA TYR A 43 11.66 -12.64 -2.03
C TYR A 43 11.18 -13.83 -2.86
N ALA A 44 12.06 -14.32 -3.74
CA ALA A 44 11.82 -15.53 -4.51
C ALA A 44 12.31 -16.74 -3.70
N THR A 45 11.36 -17.51 -3.14
CA THR A 45 11.69 -18.74 -2.39
C THR A 45 12.08 -19.87 -3.34
N SER A 46 11.57 -19.85 -4.57
CA SER A 46 11.88 -20.78 -5.67
C SER A 46 11.61 -20.09 -7.00
N ASP A 47 11.91 -20.77 -8.11
CA ASP A 47 11.57 -20.30 -9.46
C ASP A 47 10.05 -20.17 -9.68
N ALA A 48 9.26 -20.95 -8.94
CA ALA A 48 7.81 -20.98 -9.06
C ALA A 48 7.08 -20.11 -8.04
N PHE A 49 7.72 -19.73 -6.91
CA PHE A 49 7.05 -19.01 -5.83
C PHE A 49 7.82 -17.77 -5.35
N LYS A 50 7.10 -16.67 -5.30
CA LYS A 50 7.57 -15.40 -4.73
C LYS A 50 6.62 -14.92 -3.65
N ILE A 51 7.16 -14.28 -2.63
CA ILE A 51 6.41 -13.57 -1.60
C ILE A 51 6.81 -12.10 -1.62
N GLY A 52 5.82 -11.23 -1.57
CA GLY A 52 6.00 -9.78 -1.53
C GLY A 52 5.26 -9.18 -0.35
N LEU A 53 5.87 -8.19 0.28
CA LEU A 53 5.24 -7.34 1.28
C LEU A 53 5.25 -5.91 0.76
N ARG A 54 4.13 -5.21 0.89
CA ARG A 54 4.05 -3.75 0.76
C ARG A 54 3.70 -3.18 2.11
N ALA A 55 4.50 -2.27 2.62
CA ALA A 55 4.19 -1.48 3.79
C ALA A 55 4.18 0.00 3.39
N GLU A 56 3.10 0.70 3.69
CA GLU A 56 2.86 2.08 3.29
C GLU A 56 2.37 2.89 4.48
N TYR A 57 2.91 4.08 4.64
CA TYR A 57 2.41 5.07 5.58
C TYR A 57 2.12 6.36 4.83
N PHE A 58 0.89 6.86 4.97
CA PHE A 58 0.38 8.05 4.31
C PHE A 58 -0.21 9.01 5.36
N VAL A 59 0.11 10.28 5.24
CA VAL A 59 -0.37 11.34 6.12
C VAL A 59 -0.93 12.47 5.26
N GLU A 60 -2.10 12.95 5.59
CA GLU A 60 -2.60 14.22 5.06
C GLU A 60 -2.26 15.37 6.03
N ASP A 61 -1.92 16.50 5.47
CA ASP A 61 -1.62 17.74 6.18
C ASP A 61 -2.85 18.67 6.08
N GLY A 62 -3.31 19.14 7.22
CA GLY A 62 -4.55 19.89 7.31
C GLY A 62 -5.78 19.07 6.94
N ASN A 63 -6.75 19.72 6.31
CA ASN A 63 -7.99 19.12 5.83
C ASN A 63 -7.95 18.77 4.34
N PHE A 64 -6.87 18.17 3.87
CA PHE A 64 -6.72 17.83 2.44
C PHE A 64 -7.80 16.84 1.95
N GLY A 65 -8.21 15.91 2.83
CA GLY A 65 -9.38 15.05 2.61
C GLY A 65 -9.10 13.80 1.78
N ALA A 66 -7.83 13.45 1.54
CA ALA A 66 -7.46 12.28 0.76
C ALA A 66 -7.81 10.95 1.45
N ILE A 67 -7.75 10.89 2.78
CA ILE A 67 -8.08 9.69 3.57
C ILE A 67 -9.60 9.58 3.82
N GLY A 68 -10.30 10.72 3.84
CA GLY A 68 -11.76 10.74 4.00
C GLY A 68 -12.25 10.57 5.43
N THR A 69 -11.40 10.78 6.43
CA THR A 69 -11.81 10.75 7.85
C THR A 69 -12.64 11.94 8.28
N GLY A 70 -12.50 13.08 7.57
CA GLY A 70 -13.06 14.37 7.96
C GLY A 70 -12.33 15.01 9.15
N VAL A 71 -11.18 14.48 9.56
CA VAL A 71 -10.33 14.98 10.63
C VAL A 71 -9.02 15.45 10.03
N ALA A 72 -8.57 16.65 10.41
CA ALA A 72 -7.29 17.19 9.95
C ALA A 72 -6.12 16.33 10.43
N ASP A 73 -5.03 16.34 9.66
CA ASP A 73 -3.79 15.65 9.97
C ASP A 73 -3.95 14.12 10.16
N SER A 74 -4.94 13.55 9.48
CA SER A 74 -5.19 12.11 9.52
C SER A 74 -4.07 11.31 8.84
N SER A 75 -3.89 10.09 9.29
CA SER A 75 -2.91 9.16 8.73
C SER A 75 -3.47 7.76 8.51
N VAL A 76 -2.87 7.02 7.58
CA VAL A 76 -3.19 5.61 7.36
C VAL A 76 -1.90 4.81 7.18
N PHE A 77 -1.85 3.66 7.84
CA PHE A 77 -0.87 2.63 7.60
C PHE A 77 -1.54 1.48 6.86
N ALA A 78 -0.92 1.03 5.76
CA ALA A 78 -1.38 -0.12 4.99
C ALA A 78 -0.26 -1.16 4.86
N ALA A 79 -0.60 -2.42 5.06
CA ALA A 79 0.29 -3.54 4.83
C ALA A 79 -0.39 -4.57 3.94
N THR A 80 0.30 -5.01 2.89
CA THR A 80 -0.21 -6.01 1.95
C THR A 80 0.83 -7.11 1.79
N LEU A 81 0.40 -8.35 2.03
CA LEU A 81 1.20 -9.55 1.82
C LEU A 81 0.67 -10.27 0.58
N THR A 82 1.52 -10.47 -0.43
CA THR A 82 1.16 -11.13 -1.69
C THR A 82 2.04 -12.34 -1.93
N GLY A 83 1.43 -13.51 -2.15
CA GLY A 83 2.09 -14.66 -2.74
C GLY A 83 1.93 -14.64 -4.27
N SER A 84 2.90 -15.17 -5.00
CA SER A 84 2.79 -15.40 -6.44
C SER A 84 3.29 -16.81 -6.74
N TYR A 85 2.40 -17.69 -7.15
CA TYR A 85 2.72 -19.06 -7.52
C TYR A 85 2.49 -19.27 -9.01
N VAL A 86 3.53 -19.65 -9.73
CA VAL A 86 3.52 -19.82 -11.19
C VAL A 86 3.50 -21.31 -11.51
N ILE A 87 2.49 -21.74 -12.29
CA ILE A 87 2.35 -23.10 -12.82
C ILE A 87 2.16 -22.96 -14.33
N ASP A 88 3.19 -23.23 -15.12
CA ASP A 88 3.19 -23.02 -16.58
C ASP A 88 2.71 -21.60 -16.94
N ASN A 89 1.56 -21.50 -17.62
CA ASN A 89 0.95 -20.24 -18.03
C ASN A 89 -0.03 -19.66 -17.00
N LEU A 90 -0.20 -20.29 -15.84
CA LEU A 90 -1.10 -19.86 -14.78
C LEU A 90 -0.32 -19.27 -13.61
N THR A 91 -0.67 -18.07 -13.19
CA THR A 91 -0.17 -17.47 -11.96
C THR A 91 -1.32 -17.30 -10.97
N ILE A 92 -1.16 -17.85 -9.76
CA ILE A 92 -2.11 -17.71 -8.66
C ILE A 92 -1.52 -16.73 -7.64
N LYS A 93 -2.30 -15.71 -7.28
CA LYS A 93 -1.88 -14.63 -6.38
C LYS A 93 -2.86 -14.47 -5.22
N PRO A 94 -2.66 -15.14 -4.09
CA PRO A 94 -3.32 -14.77 -2.83
C PRO A 94 -2.74 -13.48 -2.29
N GLU A 95 -3.60 -12.61 -1.76
CA GLU A 95 -3.23 -11.34 -1.17
C GLU A 95 -4.02 -11.10 0.11
N LEU A 96 -3.32 -10.72 1.17
CA LEU A 96 -3.88 -10.23 2.43
C LEU A 96 -3.51 -8.76 2.59
N ARG A 97 -4.51 -7.92 2.88
CA ARG A 97 -4.30 -6.49 3.11
C ARG A 97 -4.90 -6.07 4.45
N LEU A 98 -4.16 -5.24 5.15
CA LEU A 98 -4.55 -4.59 6.40
C LEU A 98 -4.36 -3.09 6.24
N ASP A 99 -5.42 -2.32 6.53
CA ASP A 99 -5.39 -0.87 6.59
C ASP A 99 -5.74 -0.42 8.02
N SER A 100 -5.01 0.56 8.53
CA SER A 100 -5.25 1.15 9.85
C SER A 100 -5.11 2.67 9.77
N ALA A 101 -6.20 3.38 9.99
CA ALA A 101 -6.24 4.83 9.99
C ALA A 101 -6.17 5.39 11.42
N SER A 102 -5.71 6.62 11.56
CA SER A 102 -5.71 7.36 12.84
C SER A 102 -7.12 7.61 13.37
N ASP A 103 -8.07 7.77 12.44
CA ASP A 103 -9.48 8.06 12.71
C ASP A 103 -10.42 7.15 11.91
N ASN A 104 -11.71 7.14 12.23
CA ASN A 104 -12.67 6.30 11.55
C ASN A 104 -12.77 6.66 10.05
N SER A 105 -12.46 5.71 9.19
CA SER A 105 -12.40 5.85 7.74
C SER A 105 -13.07 4.69 7.02
N PHE A 106 -13.36 3.61 7.72
CA PHE A 106 -13.93 2.38 7.20
C PHE A 106 -15.26 2.06 7.88
N LEU A 107 -16.01 1.15 7.29
CA LEU A 107 -17.24 0.60 7.86
C LEU A 107 -17.07 -0.90 8.07
N ASP A 108 -17.61 -1.42 9.16
CA ASP A 108 -17.74 -2.86 9.36
C ASP A 108 -19.00 -3.43 8.65
N ASN A 109 -19.25 -4.71 8.84
CA ASN A 109 -20.39 -5.39 8.21
C ASN A 109 -21.76 -4.85 8.70
N ASP A 110 -21.80 -4.19 9.85
CA ASP A 110 -22.99 -3.57 10.43
C ASP A 110 -23.06 -2.06 10.09
N LEU A 111 -22.19 -1.59 9.18
CA LEU A 111 -22.03 -0.18 8.78
C LEU A 111 -21.59 0.74 9.93
N ALA A 112 -20.99 0.18 10.98
CA ALA A 112 -20.43 0.98 12.07
C ALA A 112 -19.01 1.50 11.70
N PRO A 113 -18.70 2.76 12.04
CA PRO A 113 -17.41 3.35 11.72
C PRO A 113 -16.25 2.63 12.41
N GLN A 114 -15.19 2.34 11.64
CA GLN A 114 -13.99 1.63 12.09
C GLN A 114 -12.71 2.34 11.64
N LYS A 115 -11.63 2.15 12.41
CA LYS A 115 -10.29 2.65 12.08
C LYS A 115 -9.47 1.67 11.25
N SER A 116 -9.90 0.43 11.13
CA SER A 116 -9.16 -0.62 10.43
C SER A 116 -10.04 -1.41 9.47
N LEU A 117 -9.41 -1.90 8.42
CA LEU A 117 -10.02 -2.77 7.42
C LEU A 117 -9.02 -3.89 7.11
N SER A 118 -9.53 -5.12 6.99
CA SER A 118 -8.78 -6.25 6.46
C SER A 118 -9.49 -6.85 5.26
N SER A 119 -8.73 -7.27 4.27
CA SER A 119 -9.26 -7.92 3.08
C SER A 119 -8.38 -9.06 2.60
N PHE A 120 -9.02 -10.04 1.98
CA PHE A 120 -8.36 -11.14 1.28
C PHE A 120 -8.84 -11.16 -0.18
N VAL A 121 -7.88 -11.26 -1.09
CA VAL A 121 -8.14 -11.37 -2.53
C VAL A 121 -7.38 -12.57 -3.07
N LEU A 122 -8.00 -13.33 -3.95
CA LEU A 122 -7.36 -14.38 -4.73
C LEU A 122 -7.50 -14.06 -6.21
N ALA A 123 -6.37 -13.87 -6.89
CA ALA A 123 -6.33 -13.66 -8.33
C ALA A 123 -5.73 -14.87 -9.04
N ALA A 124 -6.25 -15.18 -10.22
CA ALA A 124 -5.69 -16.14 -11.15
C ALA A 124 -5.47 -15.47 -12.51
N ILE A 125 -4.23 -15.51 -13.01
CA ILE A 125 -3.82 -14.87 -14.26
C ILE A 125 -3.33 -15.96 -15.20
N TYR A 126 -3.98 -16.08 -16.34
CA TYR A 126 -3.58 -17.02 -17.39
C TYR A 126 -3.04 -16.26 -18.61
N SER A 127 -1.85 -16.65 -19.06
CA SER A 127 -1.20 -16.10 -20.26
C SER A 127 -1.26 -17.11 -21.40
N PHE A 128 -1.71 -16.72 -22.59
CA PHE A 128 -1.87 -17.55 -23.78
C PHE A 128 -1.14 -16.97 -24.99
#